data_c6a6536ab50fe931a6eb89f39b00a55b
#
_entry.id   c6a6536ab50fe931a6eb89f39b00a55b
#
_cell.length_a   1.000
_cell.length_b   1.000
_cell.length_c   1.000
_cell.angle_alpha   90.00
_cell.angle_beta   90.00
_cell.angle_gamma   90.00
#
_symmetry.space_group_name_H-M   'P 1'
#
loop_
_entity.id
_entity.type
_entity.pdbx_description
1 polymer ?
#
loop_
_entity_poly.entity_id
_entity_poly.type
_entity_poly.pdbx_seq_one_letter_code
_entity_poly.pdbx_strand_id
1 'polypeptide(L)'
;MSNSTPPVSYTFEVSSYPPVFAPAPVSRRRYWLHISLLLITLFTTLVVGARLESNFLHNQPAFTDDSVVLPLFHLKWLARHPADILLGLPFALTLMGILLAHELGHFVVARRNGVDATLPFFIPAPTLIGTFGAVIRIKSPIRSR
;
A
#
# COMPACT_ATOMS: atom_id res chain seq x y z
N MET A 1 24.76 1.53 75.25
CA MET A 1 24.47 0.48 74.20
C MET A 1 24.17 1.18 72.94
N SER A 2 25.15 1.29 72.04
CA SER A 2 25.03 1.97 70.73
C SER A 2 24.65 0.91 69.73
N ASN A 3 23.42 1.08 69.16
CA ASN A 3 22.89 0.19 68.10
C ASN A 3 23.30 0.78 66.77
N SER A 4 24.46 0.40 66.28
CA SER A 4 24.90 0.73 64.93
C SER A 4 24.37 -0.32 63.94
N THR A 5 23.27 -0.03 63.24
CA THR A 5 22.81 -0.77 62.07
C THR A 5 23.82 -0.62 60.94
N PRO A 6 24.32 -1.73 60.35
CA PRO A 6 25.24 -1.64 59.23
C PRO A 6 24.53 -1.03 58.01
N PRO A 7 25.26 -0.28 57.16
CA PRO A 7 24.69 0.28 55.95
C PRO A 7 24.29 -0.81 54.95
N VAL A 8 23.08 -0.77 54.48
CA VAL A 8 22.58 -1.67 53.41
C VAL A 8 23.26 -1.24 52.10
N SER A 9 24.21 -2.02 51.62
CA SER A 9 24.81 -1.82 50.30
C SER A 9 23.90 -2.41 49.24
N TYR A 10 23.28 -1.54 48.46
CA TYR A 10 22.55 -1.95 47.25
C TYR A 10 23.56 -2.20 46.15
N THR A 11 23.85 -3.46 45.86
CA THR A 11 24.54 -3.84 44.63
C THR A 11 23.53 -3.82 43.52
N PHE A 12 23.61 -2.82 42.66
CA PHE A 12 22.89 -2.84 41.39
C PHE A 12 23.57 -3.87 40.49
N GLU A 13 22.97 -5.06 40.36
CA GLU A 13 23.34 -5.96 39.28
C GLU A 13 22.93 -5.24 37.96
N VAL A 14 23.93 -4.68 37.27
CA VAL A 14 23.77 -4.30 35.89
C VAL A 14 23.61 -5.60 35.12
N SER A 15 22.36 -6.01 34.97
CA SER A 15 22.01 -7.10 34.07
C SER A 15 22.43 -6.67 32.65
N SER A 16 23.63 -7.14 32.27
CA SER A 16 24.09 -6.99 30.87
C SER A 16 23.28 -7.92 30.00
N TYR A 17 22.05 -7.46 29.64
CA TYR A 17 21.37 -8.06 28.51
C TYR A 17 22.19 -7.76 27.26
N PRO A 18 22.77 -8.76 26.60
CA PRO A 18 23.38 -8.51 25.31
C PRO A 18 22.28 -7.94 24.42
N PRO A 19 22.57 -6.89 23.65
CA PRO A 19 21.58 -6.39 22.71
C PRO A 19 21.27 -7.54 21.76
N VAL A 20 20.08 -8.12 21.90
CA VAL A 20 19.57 -9.14 20.98
C VAL A 20 19.20 -8.42 19.70
N PHE A 21 20.19 -7.90 19.00
CA PHE A 21 20.08 -7.57 17.59
C PHE A 21 20.22 -8.88 16.82
N ALA A 22 19.18 -9.71 16.90
CA ALA A 22 19.04 -10.75 15.90
C ALA A 22 18.93 -10.03 14.54
N PRO A 23 19.86 -10.28 13.60
CA PRO A 23 19.74 -9.70 12.28
C PRO A 23 18.39 -10.13 11.72
N ALA A 24 17.53 -9.17 11.44
CA ALA A 24 16.22 -9.45 10.87
C ALA A 24 16.44 -10.30 9.61
N PRO A 25 15.74 -11.43 9.46
CA PRO A 25 15.94 -12.32 8.32
C PRO A 25 15.81 -11.47 7.06
N VAL A 26 16.82 -11.54 6.19
CA VAL A 26 16.83 -10.84 4.91
C VAL A 26 15.65 -11.38 4.11
N SER A 27 14.53 -10.68 4.20
CA SER A 27 13.32 -11.04 3.48
C SER A 27 13.67 -10.94 2.00
N ARG A 28 13.75 -12.09 1.34
CA ARG A 28 13.94 -12.20 -0.11
C ARG A 28 12.92 -11.27 -0.73
N ARG A 29 13.37 -10.17 -1.34
CA ARG A 29 12.48 -9.13 -1.88
C ARG A 29 11.59 -9.77 -2.93
N ARG A 30 10.34 -9.98 -2.62
CA ARG A 30 9.35 -10.56 -3.53
C ARG A 30 8.82 -9.46 -4.45
N TYR A 31 9.68 -8.96 -5.35
CA TYR A 31 9.28 -7.99 -6.39
C TYR A 31 8.08 -8.47 -7.21
N TRP A 32 7.98 -9.77 -7.37
CA TRP A 32 6.87 -10.43 -8.06
C TRP A 32 5.51 -10.03 -7.51
N LEU A 33 5.39 -9.97 -6.21
CA LEU A 33 4.15 -9.63 -5.53
C LEU A 33 3.76 -8.16 -5.75
N HIS A 34 4.74 -7.25 -5.76
CA HIS A 34 4.50 -5.84 -6.04
C HIS A 34 4.05 -5.63 -7.49
N ILE A 35 4.69 -6.32 -8.43
CA ILE A 35 4.36 -6.25 -9.85
C ILE A 35 2.98 -6.84 -10.10
N SER A 36 2.65 -8.00 -9.51
CA SER A 36 1.33 -8.61 -9.66
C SER A 36 0.22 -7.71 -9.15
N LEU A 37 0.40 -7.15 -7.94
CA LEU A 37 -0.58 -6.24 -7.35
C LEU A 37 -0.74 -4.97 -8.17
N LEU A 38 0.35 -4.41 -8.69
CA LEU A 38 0.31 -3.26 -9.59
C LEU A 38 -0.49 -3.57 -10.86
N LEU A 39 -0.22 -4.71 -11.50
CA LEU A 39 -0.92 -5.11 -12.74
C LEU A 39 -2.41 -5.38 -12.49
N ILE A 40 -2.75 -6.05 -11.39
CA ILE A 40 -4.14 -6.29 -11.02
C ILE A 40 -4.86 -4.95 -10.74
N THR A 41 -4.21 -4.04 -10.01
CA THR A 41 -4.79 -2.73 -9.72
C THR A 41 -4.95 -1.91 -10.98
N LEU A 42 -3.96 -1.91 -11.87
CA LEU A 42 -4.06 -1.26 -13.18
C LEU A 42 -5.22 -1.81 -14.00
N PHE A 43 -5.39 -3.12 -14.01
CA PHE A 43 -6.50 -3.75 -14.71
C PHE A 43 -7.85 -3.35 -14.11
N THR A 44 -8.01 -3.41 -12.78
CA THR A 44 -9.27 -3.03 -12.12
C THR A 44 -9.61 -1.57 -12.34
N THR A 45 -8.64 -0.66 -12.25
CA THR A 45 -8.85 0.78 -12.52
C THR A 45 -9.17 1.05 -13.98
N LEU A 46 -8.54 0.30 -14.90
CA LEU A 46 -8.81 0.41 -16.33
C LEU A 46 -10.25 0.01 -16.66
N VAL A 47 -10.74 -1.09 -16.08
CA VAL A 47 -12.13 -1.57 -16.29
C VAL A 47 -13.13 -0.57 -15.74
N VAL A 48 -12.89 -0.02 -14.56
CA VAL A 48 -13.75 1.01 -13.95
C VAL A 48 -13.75 2.27 -14.80
N GLY A 49 -12.58 2.75 -15.22
CA GLY A 49 -12.44 3.94 -16.07
C GLY A 49 -13.16 3.77 -17.40
N ALA A 50 -13.02 2.61 -18.05
CA ALA A 50 -13.71 2.30 -19.30
C ALA A 50 -15.24 2.35 -19.13
N ARG A 51 -15.74 1.84 -18.02
CA ARG A 51 -17.18 1.88 -17.72
C ARG A 51 -17.69 3.32 -17.50
N LEU A 52 -16.94 4.11 -16.73
CA LEU A 52 -17.29 5.51 -16.48
C LEU A 52 -17.33 6.30 -17.78
N GLU A 53 -16.32 6.17 -18.62
CA GLU A 53 -16.24 6.86 -19.91
C GLU A 53 -17.34 6.40 -20.86
N SER A 54 -17.60 5.10 -20.95
CA SER A 54 -18.70 4.57 -21.76
C SER A 54 -20.06 5.11 -21.28
N ASN A 55 -20.31 5.16 -19.99
CA ASN A 55 -21.54 5.74 -19.43
C ASN A 55 -21.66 7.23 -19.77
N PHE A 56 -20.55 7.98 -19.69
CA PHE A 56 -20.52 9.40 -20.04
C PHE A 56 -20.87 9.61 -21.52
N LEU A 57 -20.25 8.84 -22.42
CA LEU A 57 -20.52 8.94 -23.86
C LEU A 57 -21.97 8.60 -24.25
N HIS A 58 -22.62 7.74 -23.46
CA HIS A 58 -24.01 7.34 -23.71
C HIS A 58 -25.03 8.11 -22.84
N ASN A 59 -24.63 9.22 -22.22
CA ASN A 59 -25.46 10.02 -21.30
C ASN A 59 -26.15 9.19 -20.21
N GLN A 60 -25.48 8.12 -19.76
CA GLN A 60 -25.93 7.29 -18.64
C GLN A 60 -25.37 7.85 -17.32
N PRO A 61 -26.05 7.64 -16.19
CA PRO A 61 -25.51 8.03 -14.89
C PRO A 61 -24.17 7.32 -14.64
N ALA A 62 -23.21 8.06 -14.09
CA ALA A 62 -21.87 7.53 -13.82
C ALA A 62 -21.92 6.29 -12.92
N PHE A 63 -22.88 6.25 -12.00
CA PHE A 63 -23.12 5.15 -11.08
C PHE A 63 -24.58 4.72 -11.20
N THR A 64 -24.80 3.49 -11.64
CA THR A 64 -26.06 2.77 -11.55
C THR A 64 -26.04 1.90 -10.31
N ASP A 65 -27.20 1.62 -9.69
CA ASP A 65 -27.31 0.79 -8.46
C ASP A 65 -26.58 -0.57 -8.58
N ASP A 66 -26.52 -1.13 -9.77
CA ASP A 66 -25.80 -2.37 -10.04
C ASP A 66 -24.26 -2.22 -9.99
N SER A 67 -23.73 -1.00 -10.10
CA SER A 67 -22.28 -0.73 -10.12
C SER A 67 -21.63 -0.70 -8.73
N VAL A 68 -22.45 -0.57 -7.68
CA VAL A 68 -21.96 -0.41 -6.30
C VAL A 68 -21.58 -1.76 -5.69
N VAL A 69 -22.12 -2.87 -6.17
CA VAL A 69 -22.12 -4.12 -5.41
C VAL A 69 -21.04 -5.12 -5.82
N LEU A 70 -20.58 -5.19 -7.07
CA LEU A 70 -19.55 -6.19 -7.46
C LEU A 70 -18.85 -5.87 -8.80
N PRO A 71 -17.50 -5.92 -8.83
CA PRO A 71 -16.70 -5.76 -10.06
C PRO A 71 -16.92 -6.86 -11.09
N LEU A 72 -17.52 -7.98 -10.69
CA LEU A 72 -17.86 -9.09 -11.57
C LEU A 72 -18.85 -8.69 -12.68
N PHE A 73 -19.72 -7.70 -12.44
CA PHE A 73 -20.61 -7.17 -13.47
C PHE A 73 -19.85 -6.40 -14.54
N HIS A 74 -18.78 -5.71 -14.18
CA HIS A 74 -17.94 -4.99 -15.13
C HIS A 74 -17.17 -5.93 -16.06
N LEU A 75 -16.78 -7.13 -15.58
CA LEU A 75 -16.14 -8.13 -16.42
C LEU A 75 -17.11 -8.70 -17.48
N LYS A 76 -18.39 -8.91 -17.14
CA LYS A 76 -19.40 -9.34 -18.10
C LYS A 76 -19.65 -8.28 -19.16
N TRP A 77 -19.66 -7.01 -18.77
CA TRP A 77 -19.79 -5.91 -19.72
C TRP A 77 -18.56 -5.83 -20.63
N LEU A 78 -17.36 -5.93 -20.08
CA LEU A 78 -16.11 -5.92 -20.82
C LEU A 78 -16.02 -7.08 -21.83
N ALA A 79 -16.48 -8.28 -21.47
CA ALA A 79 -16.52 -9.42 -22.38
C ALA A 79 -17.40 -9.17 -23.62
N ARG A 80 -18.40 -8.28 -23.51
CA ARG A 80 -19.26 -7.86 -24.64
C ARG A 80 -18.67 -6.70 -25.44
N HIS A 81 -17.83 -5.87 -24.82
CA HIS A 81 -17.26 -4.66 -25.40
C HIS A 81 -15.74 -4.60 -25.17
N PRO A 82 -14.96 -5.53 -25.72
CA PRO A 82 -13.53 -5.61 -25.43
C PRO A 82 -12.73 -4.40 -25.95
N ALA A 83 -13.21 -3.72 -26.99
CA ALA A 83 -12.55 -2.53 -27.54
C ALA A 83 -12.68 -1.32 -26.61
N ASP A 84 -13.72 -1.26 -25.80
CA ASP A 84 -14.01 -0.12 -24.93
C ASP A 84 -13.07 -0.05 -23.73
N ILE A 85 -12.28 -1.08 -23.46
CA ILE A 85 -11.29 -1.07 -22.38
C ILE A 85 -10.28 0.07 -22.53
N LEU A 86 -9.97 0.45 -23.77
CA LEU A 86 -9.03 1.54 -24.05
C LEU A 86 -9.58 2.91 -23.64
N LEU A 87 -10.89 3.06 -23.54
CA LEU A 87 -11.51 4.29 -23.03
C LEU A 87 -11.15 4.57 -21.58
N GLY A 88 -10.80 3.52 -20.80
CA GLY A 88 -10.38 3.66 -19.43
C GLY A 88 -8.94 4.12 -19.22
N LEU A 89 -8.13 4.18 -20.30
CA LEU A 89 -6.72 4.55 -20.22
C LEU A 89 -6.47 5.93 -19.56
N PRO A 90 -7.15 7.02 -19.95
CA PRO A 90 -6.92 8.33 -19.36
C PRO A 90 -7.18 8.30 -17.83
N PHE A 91 -8.27 7.68 -17.41
CA PHE A 91 -8.61 7.53 -16.00
C PHE A 91 -7.57 6.70 -15.24
N ALA A 92 -7.25 5.50 -15.73
CA ALA A 92 -6.33 4.58 -15.08
C ALA A 92 -4.91 5.17 -14.98
N LEU A 93 -4.40 5.78 -16.05
CA LEU A 93 -3.06 6.37 -16.06
C LEU A 93 -2.98 7.58 -15.12
N THR A 94 -3.98 8.43 -15.11
CA THR A 94 -4.03 9.59 -14.22
C THR A 94 -4.08 9.16 -12.76
N LEU A 95 -5.01 8.26 -12.41
CA LEU A 95 -5.16 7.78 -11.04
C LEU A 95 -3.91 7.06 -10.55
N MET A 96 -3.41 6.10 -11.32
CA MET A 96 -2.21 5.34 -10.97
C MET A 96 -0.97 6.23 -10.93
N GLY A 97 -0.88 7.22 -11.83
CA GLY A 97 0.22 8.20 -11.83
C GLY A 97 0.25 9.04 -10.56
N ILE A 98 -0.90 9.55 -10.13
CA ILE A 98 -1.02 10.31 -8.87
C ILE A 98 -0.64 9.45 -7.67
N LEU A 99 -1.22 8.24 -7.57
CA LEU A 99 -0.93 7.32 -6.47
C LEU A 99 0.54 6.93 -6.44
N LEU A 100 1.11 6.61 -7.59
CA LEU A 100 2.51 6.23 -7.69
C LEU A 100 3.43 7.39 -7.30
N ALA A 101 3.17 8.60 -7.79
CA ALA A 101 3.95 9.78 -7.44
C ALA A 101 3.89 10.09 -5.95
N HIS A 102 2.71 9.96 -5.34
CA HIS A 102 2.50 10.16 -3.91
C HIS A 102 3.32 9.17 -3.08
N GLU A 103 3.20 7.87 -3.37
CA GLU A 103 3.91 6.81 -2.63
C GLU A 103 5.43 6.83 -2.87
N LEU A 104 5.85 7.16 -4.10
CA LEU A 104 7.28 7.36 -4.37
C LEU A 104 7.84 8.55 -3.60
N GLY A 105 7.07 9.62 -3.42
CA GLY A 105 7.45 10.75 -2.57
C GLY A 105 7.75 10.28 -1.14
N HIS A 106 6.85 9.55 -0.52
CA HIS A 106 7.05 8.97 0.80
C HIS A 106 8.24 8.00 0.86
N PHE A 107 8.37 7.14 -0.14
CA PHE A 107 9.48 6.21 -0.25
C PHE A 107 10.85 6.93 -0.33
N VAL A 108 10.96 7.95 -1.18
CA VAL A 108 12.20 8.73 -1.35
C VAL A 108 12.57 9.46 -0.07
N VAL A 109 11.60 10.11 0.59
CA VAL A 109 11.83 10.79 1.87
C VAL A 109 12.27 9.82 2.95
N ALA A 110 11.62 8.67 3.08
CA ALA A 110 12.01 7.63 4.04
C ALA A 110 13.45 7.17 3.80
N ARG A 111 13.80 6.87 2.55
CA ARG A 111 15.16 6.44 2.17
C ARG A 111 16.21 7.51 2.43
N ARG A 112 15.93 8.77 2.13
CA ARG A 112 16.83 9.90 2.42
C ARG A 112 17.11 10.07 3.91
N ASN A 113 16.13 9.75 4.76
CA ASN A 113 16.28 9.81 6.21
C ASN A 113 16.86 8.51 6.81
N GLY A 114 17.41 7.60 6.01
CA GLY A 114 18.01 6.36 6.47
C GLY A 114 17.01 5.32 7.00
N VAL A 115 15.72 5.49 6.66
CA VAL A 115 14.65 4.58 7.07
C VAL A 115 14.46 3.52 5.98
N ASP A 116 14.52 2.24 6.36
CA ASP A 116 14.26 1.14 5.43
C ASP A 116 12.76 1.03 5.15
N ALA A 117 12.37 1.43 3.94
CA ALA A 117 11.01 1.31 3.43
C ALA A 117 10.93 0.27 2.30
N THR A 118 9.78 -0.37 2.16
CA THR A 118 9.49 -1.25 1.02
C THR A 118 9.02 -0.44 -0.18
N LEU A 119 9.06 -1.05 -1.35
CA LEU A 119 8.34 -0.52 -2.52
C LEU A 119 6.83 -0.44 -2.22
N PRO A 120 6.12 0.50 -2.85
CA PRO A 120 4.68 0.64 -2.66
C PRO A 120 3.93 -0.63 -3.04
N PHE A 121 2.97 -1.01 -2.20
CA PHE A 121 2.00 -2.05 -2.46
C PHE A 121 0.71 -1.41 -2.92
N PHE A 122 0.29 -1.69 -4.13
CA PHE A 122 -1.01 -1.28 -4.63
C PHE A 122 -2.06 -2.30 -4.16
N ILE A 123 -3.19 -1.80 -3.67
CA ILE A 123 -4.27 -2.65 -3.17
C ILE A 123 -5.42 -2.59 -4.19
N PRO A 124 -5.55 -3.62 -5.03
CA PRO A 124 -6.69 -3.70 -5.94
C PRO A 124 -7.97 -3.84 -5.11
N ALA A 125 -8.99 -3.12 -5.50
CA ALA A 125 -10.25 -3.17 -4.80
C ALA A 125 -11.42 -3.18 -5.77
N PRO A 126 -12.44 -3.95 -5.47
CA PRO A 126 -13.71 -3.94 -6.18
C PRO A 126 -14.56 -2.72 -5.76
N THR A 127 -13.99 -1.53 -5.85
CA THR A 127 -14.65 -0.28 -5.49
C THR A 127 -14.97 0.53 -6.74
N LEU A 128 -15.70 1.64 -6.55
CA LEU A 128 -16.01 2.62 -7.59
C LEU A 128 -14.78 3.19 -8.30
N ILE A 129 -13.59 3.09 -7.68
CA ILE A 129 -12.34 3.63 -8.19
C ILE A 129 -11.42 2.51 -8.73
N GLY A 130 -11.69 1.26 -8.36
CA GLY A 130 -10.88 0.10 -8.77
C GLY A 130 -9.65 -0.15 -7.89
N THR A 131 -9.41 0.68 -6.87
CA THR A 131 -8.30 0.53 -5.92
C THR A 131 -8.66 1.12 -4.55
N PHE A 132 -8.02 0.60 -3.49
CA PHE A 132 -8.00 1.23 -2.15
C PHE A 132 -6.80 2.18 -1.97
N GLY A 133 -5.94 2.31 -2.97
CA GLY A 133 -4.73 3.10 -2.90
C GLY A 133 -3.46 2.27 -2.89
N ALA A 134 -2.38 2.90 -2.45
CA ALA A 134 -1.09 2.25 -2.30
C ALA A 134 -0.52 2.49 -0.89
N VAL A 135 0.34 1.59 -0.42
CA VAL A 135 0.91 1.64 0.93
C VAL A 135 2.37 1.26 0.89
N ILE A 136 3.23 2.01 1.59
CA ILE A 136 4.60 1.64 1.87
C ILE A 136 4.72 1.04 3.27
N ARG A 137 5.55 0.01 3.44
CA ARG A 137 5.83 -0.57 4.74
C ARG A 137 7.20 -0.13 5.24
N ILE A 138 7.24 0.52 6.40
CA ILE A 138 8.46 0.90 7.11
C ILE A 138 8.96 -0.31 7.90
N LYS A 139 10.24 -0.67 7.74
CA LYS A 139 10.87 -1.84 8.39
C LYS A 139 11.75 -1.49 9.57
N SER A 140 12.24 -0.28 9.67
CA SER A 140 13.12 0.14 10.76
C SER A 140 12.35 0.87 11.87
N PRO A 141 12.69 0.64 13.15
CA PRO A 141 12.15 1.47 14.23
C PRO A 141 12.63 2.91 14.04
N ILE A 142 11.72 3.86 14.24
CA ILE A 142 12.04 5.30 14.18
C ILE A 142 12.99 5.58 15.35
N ARG A 143 14.26 5.84 15.07
CA ARG A 143 15.17 6.40 16.06
C ARG A 143 14.82 7.87 16.24
N SER A 144 14.12 8.20 17.33
CA SER A 144 14.05 9.56 17.81
C SER A 144 15.47 9.99 18.23
N ARG A 145 15.99 11.05 17.63
CA ARG A 145 17.17 11.77 18.14
C ARG A 145 16.71 12.71 19.25
#